data_57a0ec3cc706d654e37f4d43ab41eeb4
#
_entry.id   57a0ec3cc706d654e37f4d43ab41eeb4
#
_cell.length_a   1.000
_cell.length_b   1.000
_cell.length_c   1.000
_cell.angle_alpha   90.00
_cell.angle_beta   90.00
_cell.angle_gamma   90.00
#
_symmetry.space_group_name_H-M   'P 1'
#
loop_
_entity.id
_entity.type
_entity.pdbx_description
1 polymer ?
#
loop_
_entity_poly.entity_id
_entity_poly.type
_entity_poly.pdbx_seq_one_letter_code
_entity_poly.pdbx_strand_id
1 'polypeptide(L)'
;MRTAKTLIEELRLSPHPEGGWYREVWRAPEEEGERALASAIYFLLEAHQRSHWHKVDAAEIWLWHGGDPLMLSHSVSPRGPVREVRLGPDVIAGDQPQVVIGAHEWQSAVPLPGTEGYTLVSCVVTPGFKFSGFTLAPPDWRPGA
;
A
#
# COMPACT_ATOMS: atom_id res chain seq x y z
N MET A 1 0.66 3.64 24.89
CA MET A 1 1.32 4.58 23.95
C MET A 1 1.22 4.05 22.51
N ARG A 2 0.87 4.92 21.58
CA ARG A 2 0.68 4.52 20.20
C ARG A 2 2.00 4.66 19.43
N THR A 3 2.68 3.54 19.21
CA THR A 3 3.94 3.47 18.46
C THR A 3 3.81 2.43 17.35
N ALA A 4 4.72 2.47 16.38
CA ALA A 4 4.76 1.44 15.33
C ALA A 4 4.85 0.04 15.96
N LYS A 5 5.74 -0.13 16.94
CA LYS A 5 5.92 -1.41 17.61
C LYS A 5 4.64 -1.93 18.25
N THR A 6 3.92 -1.08 19.00
CA THR A 6 2.69 -1.50 19.65
C THR A 6 1.61 -1.83 18.63
N LEU A 7 1.51 -1.08 17.54
CA LEU A 7 0.54 -1.37 16.48
C LEU A 7 0.85 -2.68 15.75
N ILE A 8 2.12 -2.95 15.47
CA ILE A 8 2.55 -4.21 14.86
C ILE A 8 2.13 -5.39 15.74
N GLU A 9 2.35 -5.28 17.05
CA GLU A 9 1.98 -6.32 18.01
C GLU A 9 0.46 -6.48 18.12
N GLU A 10 -0.25 -5.39 18.33
CA GLU A 10 -1.72 -5.42 18.53
C GLU A 10 -2.47 -5.88 17.30
N LEU A 11 -2.03 -5.45 16.12
CA LEU A 11 -2.65 -5.83 14.86
C LEU A 11 -2.09 -7.14 14.29
N ARG A 12 -1.08 -7.73 14.94
CA ARG A 12 -0.45 -8.99 14.55
C ARG A 12 0.11 -8.96 13.14
N LEU A 13 0.86 -7.90 12.85
CA LEU A 13 1.44 -7.71 11.52
C LEU A 13 2.72 -8.53 11.36
N SER A 14 2.98 -8.95 10.13
CA SER A 14 4.17 -9.68 9.73
C SER A 14 4.89 -8.94 8.58
N PRO A 15 6.18 -9.17 8.37
CA PRO A 15 6.89 -8.50 7.27
C PRO A 15 6.28 -8.79 5.90
N HIS A 16 6.23 -7.76 5.05
CA HIS A 16 5.74 -7.87 3.68
C HIS A 16 6.91 -7.90 2.69
N PRO A 17 6.83 -8.72 1.60
CA PRO A 17 7.89 -8.80 0.59
C PRO A 17 8.28 -7.47 -0.06
N GLU A 18 7.31 -6.55 -0.23
CA GLU A 18 7.56 -5.22 -0.81
C GLU A 18 8.17 -4.21 0.16
N GLY A 19 8.25 -4.56 1.44
CA GLY A 19 8.64 -3.70 2.55
C GLY A 19 7.46 -3.44 3.45
N GLY A 20 7.75 -3.10 4.73
CA GLY A 20 6.69 -2.83 5.70
C GLY A 20 6.11 -4.07 6.35
N TRP A 21 4.98 -3.87 7.02
CA TRP A 21 4.32 -4.87 7.84
C TRP A 21 2.86 -4.99 7.43
N TYR A 22 2.30 -6.20 7.39
CA TYR A 22 0.92 -6.39 6.97
C TYR A 22 0.25 -7.59 7.62
N ARG A 23 -1.08 -7.60 7.54
CA ARG A 23 -1.91 -8.77 7.82
C ARG A 23 -3.16 -8.73 6.95
N GLU A 24 -3.48 -9.83 6.29
CA GLU A 24 -4.77 -9.96 5.60
C GLU A 24 -5.86 -10.14 6.66
N VAL A 25 -6.82 -9.22 6.68
CA VAL A 25 -7.90 -9.22 7.68
C VAL A 25 -9.18 -9.79 7.12
N TRP A 26 -9.31 -9.83 5.80
CA TRP A 26 -10.52 -10.34 5.16
C TRP A 26 -10.24 -10.76 3.72
N ARG A 27 -10.95 -11.79 3.32
CA ARG A 27 -10.99 -12.25 1.94
C ARG A 27 -12.40 -12.70 1.65
N ALA A 28 -12.99 -12.21 0.54
CA ALA A 28 -14.31 -12.62 0.13
C ALA A 28 -14.34 -14.14 -0.13
N PRO A 29 -15.45 -14.82 0.18
CA PRO A 29 -15.58 -16.24 -0.10
C PRO A 29 -15.29 -16.56 -1.56
N GLU A 30 -14.55 -17.66 -1.79
CA GLU A 30 -14.23 -18.16 -3.12
C GLU A 30 -15.03 -19.41 -3.40
N GLU A 31 -15.54 -19.52 -4.62
CA GLU A 31 -16.04 -20.78 -5.12
C GLU A 31 -14.88 -21.55 -5.75
N GLU A 32 -15.00 -22.87 -5.85
CA GLU A 32 -13.93 -23.70 -6.40
C GLU A 32 -13.57 -23.24 -7.81
N GLY A 33 -12.26 -22.98 -8.01
CA GLY A 33 -11.74 -22.54 -9.30
C GLY A 33 -11.92 -21.05 -9.59
N GLU A 34 -12.55 -20.29 -8.69
CA GLU A 34 -12.74 -18.85 -8.86
C GLU A 34 -11.87 -18.04 -7.91
N ARG A 35 -11.51 -16.85 -8.35
CA ARG A 35 -10.75 -15.90 -7.54
C ARG A 35 -11.71 -15.13 -6.62
N ALA A 36 -11.30 -14.88 -5.38
CA ALA A 36 -12.05 -14.03 -4.45
C ALA A 36 -12.37 -12.68 -5.10
N LEU A 37 -13.55 -12.13 -4.82
CA LEU A 37 -13.94 -10.82 -5.38
C LEU A 37 -13.14 -9.68 -4.80
N ALA A 38 -12.68 -9.81 -3.55
CA ALA A 38 -11.87 -8.77 -2.90
C ALA A 38 -11.12 -9.35 -1.71
N SER A 39 -10.06 -8.66 -1.31
CA SER A 39 -9.35 -8.91 -0.06
C SER A 39 -8.91 -7.59 0.55
N ALA A 40 -8.66 -7.59 1.86
CA ALA A 40 -8.25 -6.38 2.58
C ALA A 40 -7.12 -6.71 3.55
N ILE A 41 -6.14 -5.81 3.61
CA ILE A 41 -5.02 -5.92 4.54
C ILE A 41 -4.93 -4.66 5.39
N TYR A 42 -4.38 -4.80 6.62
CA TYR A 42 -3.70 -3.71 7.27
C TYR A 42 -2.27 -3.66 6.75
N PHE A 43 -1.74 -2.46 6.58
CA PHE A 43 -0.38 -2.26 6.11
C PHE A 43 0.26 -1.10 6.86
N LEU A 44 1.45 -1.31 7.40
CA LEU A 44 2.17 -0.31 8.18
C LEU A 44 3.58 -0.16 7.63
N LEU A 45 3.97 1.09 7.38
CA LEU A 45 5.33 1.44 7.01
C LEU A 45 5.94 2.28 8.14
N GLU A 46 7.09 1.85 8.65
CA GLU A 46 7.87 2.69 9.56
C GLU A 46 8.61 3.76 8.76
N ALA A 47 9.04 4.83 9.44
CA ALA A 47 9.62 6.00 8.77
C ALA A 47 10.80 5.68 7.85
N HIS A 48 11.57 4.64 8.17
CA HIS A 48 12.74 4.22 7.38
C HIS A 48 12.41 3.18 6.31
N GLN A 49 11.16 2.74 6.25
CA GLN A 49 10.73 1.71 5.31
C GLN A 49 10.04 2.33 4.10
N ARG A 50 9.87 1.53 3.08
CA ARG A 50 9.13 1.89 1.88
C ARG A 50 8.44 0.65 1.33
N SER A 51 7.32 0.87 0.65
CA SER A 51 6.74 -0.11 -0.25
C SER A 51 7.40 0.13 -1.60
N HIS A 52 8.28 -0.78 -2.00
CA HIS A 52 9.03 -0.64 -3.24
C HIS A 52 8.12 -0.78 -4.45
N TRP A 53 8.54 -0.25 -5.58
CA TRP A 53 7.80 -0.31 -6.84
C TRP A 53 7.33 -1.72 -7.15
N HIS A 54 6.04 -1.85 -7.35
CA HIS A 54 5.38 -3.12 -7.68
C HIS A 54 4.11 -2.83 -8.45
N LYS A 55 3.54 -3.87 -9.05
CA LYS A 55 2.22 -3.78 -9.68
C LYS A 55 1.41 -5.02 -9.35
N VAL A 56 0.11 -4.85 -9.35
CA VAL A 56 -0.86 -5.91 -9.06
C VAL A 56 -1.83 -6.01 -10.23
N ASP A 57 -2.28 -7.20 -10.52
CA ASP A 57 -3.23 -7.47 -11.61
C ASP A 57 -4.68 -7.14 -11.26
N ALA A 58 -4.88 -6.30 -10.27
CA ALA A 58 -6.18 -5.90 -9.74
C ALA A 58 -6.15 -4.45 -9.30
N ALA A 59 -7.31 -3.81 -9.18
CA ALA A 59 -7.39 -2.48 -8.60
C ALA A 59 -7.11 -2.54 -7.11
N GLU A 60 -6.47 -1.51 -6.58
CA GLU A 60 -6.14 -1.40 -5.17
C GLU A 60 -6.58 -0.06 -4.61
N ILE A 61 -7.24 -0.09 -3.46
CA ILE A 61 -7.68 1.13 -2.75
C ILE A 61 -6.83 1.27 -1.50
N TRP A 62 -6.15 2.41 -1.39
CA TRP A 62 -5.37 2.77 -0.20
C TRP A 62 -6.20 3.70 0.67
N LEU A 63 -6.29 3.37 1.98
CA LEU A 63 -7.07 4.13 2.96
C LEU A 63 -6.17 4.50 4.14
N TRP A 64 -5.97 5.80 4.37
CA TRP A 64 -5.17 6.28 5.48
C TRP A 64 -5.92 6.12 6.81
N HIS A 65 -5.25 5.57 7.82
CA HIS A 65 -5.82 5.37 9.16
C HIS A 65 -5.12 6.15 10.25
N GLY A 66 -3.81 6.28 10.19
CA GLY A 66 -3.07 6.92 11.27
C GLY A 66 -1.60 7.10 11.00
N GLY A 67 -0.94 7.82 11.89
CA GLY A 67 0.47 8.12 11.77
C GLY A 67 0.74 9.31 10.88
N ASP A 68 1.92 9.35 10.27
CA ASP A 68 2.29 10.40 9.35
C ASP A 68 1.63 10.20 7.99
N PRO A 69 1.47 11.27 7.18
CA PRO A 69 1.03 11.11 5.79
C PRO A 69 2.02 10.28 4.98
N LEU A 70 1.53 9.75 3.88
CA LEU A 70 2.28 8.86 2.99
C LEU A 70 2.34 9.46 1.60
N MET A 71 3.51 9.45 0.95
CA MET A 71 3.59 9.79 -0.46
C MET A 71 3.37 8.50 -1.26
N LEU A 72 2.26 8.45 -1.97
CA LEU A 72 1.92 7.35 -2.86
C LEU A 72 2.25 7.77 -4.28
N SER A 73 3.17 7.04 -4.92
CA SER A 73 3.60 7.31 -6.28
C SER A 73 3.08 6.21 -7.19
N HIS A 74 2.60 6.58 -8.38
CA HIS A 74 2.09 5.58 -9.32
C HIS A 74 2.35 6.00 -10.77
N SER A 75 2.36 4.99 -11.65
CA SER A 75 2.56 5.20 -13.07
C SER A 75 1.83 4.13 -13.87
N VAL A 76 1.10 4.53 -14.89
CA VAL A 76 0.39 3.58 -15.76
C VAL A 76 1.34 2.82 -16.69
N SER A 77 2.60 3.27 -16.80
CA SER A 77 3.59 2.77 -17.74
C SER A 77 4.95 2.66 -17.07
N PRO A 78 5.79 1.68 -17.44
CA PRO A 78 7.16 1.62 -16.95
C PRO A 78 8.02 2.81 -17.41
N ARG A 79 7.55 3.61 -18.35
CA ARG A 79 8.25 4.80 -18.83
C ARG A 79 7.84 6.07 -18.08
N GLY A 80 6.81 6.00 -17.26
CA GLY A 80 6.26 7.19 -16.61
C GLY A 80 5.18 7.85 -17.45
N PRO A 81 4.74 9.06 -17.11
CA PRO A 81 5.20 9.85 -15.97
C PRO A 81 4.76 9.26 -14.64
N VAL A 82 5.55 9.54 -13.62
CA VAL A 82 5.20 9.21 -12.22
C VAL A 82 4.29 10.31 -11.69
N ARG A 83 3.17 9.91 -11.12
CA ARG A 83 2.26 10.82 -10.42
C ARG A 83 2.41 10.57 -8.93
N GLU A 84 2.30 11.64 -8.14
CA GLU A 84 2.42 11.57 -6.69
C GLU A 84 1.16 12.07 -6.04
N VAL A 85 0.68 11.33 -5.03
CA VAL A 85 -0.51 11.68 -4.24
C VAL A 85 -0.14 11.58 -2.78
N ARG A 86 -0.46 12.62 -2.03
CA ARG A 86 -0.26 12.61 -0.59
C ARG A 86 -1.48 11.98 0.08
N LEU A 87 -1.29 10.77 0.62
CA LEU A 87 -2.32 10.04 1.35
C LEU A 87 -2.25 10.43 2.82
N GLY A 88 -3.31 11.03 3.34
CA GLY A 88 -3.28 11.53 4.70
C GLY A 88 -4.59 12.16 5.13
N PRO A 89 -4.62 12.76 6.35
CA PRO A 89 -5.86 13.24 6.96
C PRO A 89 -6.23 14.68 6.63
N ASP A 90 -5.28 15.50 6.17
CA ASP A 90 -5.50 16.94 6.04
C ASP A 90 -5.99 17.28 4.64
N VAL A 91 -7.28 17.05 4.41
CA VAL A 91 -7.94 17.30 3.13
C VAL A 91 -7.79 18.76 2.70
N ILE A 92 -7.85 19.69 3.64
CA ILE A 92 -7.74 21.13 3.33
C ILE A 92 -6.34 21.47 2.81
N ALA A 93 -5.31 20.81 3.32
CA ALA A 93 -3.93 21.00 2.85
C ALA A 93 -3.60 20.21 1.58
N GLY A 94 -4.55 19.46 1.05
CA GLY A 94 -4.36 18.71 -0.19
C GLY A 94 -4.18 17.21 -0.03
N ASP A 95 -4.23 16.68 1.19
CA ASP A 95 -4.16 15.24 1.39
C ASP A 95 -5.41 14.57 0.86
N GLN A 96 -5.26 13.34 0.39
CA GLN A 96 -6.38 12.48 0.06
C GLN A 96 -6.38 11.29 1.04
N PRO A 97 -7.46 11.09 1.80
CA PRO A 97 -7.51 9.97 2.74
C PRO A 97 -7.72 8.62 2.07
N GLN A 98 -8.17 8.62 0.81
CA GLN A 98 -8.43 7.42 0.04
C GLN A 98 -7.99 7.63 -1.40
N VAL A 99 -7.22 6.66 -1.95
CA VAL A 99 -6.70 6.73 -3.32
C VAL A 99 -6.86 5.37 -3.98
N VAL A 100 -7.27 5.38 -5.24
CA VAL A 100 -7.40 4.16 -6.06
C VAL A 100 -6.24 4.08 -7.04
N ILE A 101 -5.56 2.94 -7.04
CA ILE A 101 -4.55 2.58 -8.04
C ILE A 101 -5.19 1.55 -8.98
N GLY A 102 -5.17 1.81 -10.26
CA GLY A 102 -5.76 0.90 -11.24
C GLY A 102 -4.95 -0.40 -11.40
N ALA A 103 -5.61 -1.42 -11.92
CA ALA A 103 -4.95 -2.69 -12.21
C ALA A 103 -3.76 -2.46 -13.14
N HIS A 104 -2.66 -3.16 -12.89
CA HIS A 104 -1.43 -3.11 -13.68
C HIS A 104 -0.64 -1.80 -13.61
N GLU A 105 -1.08 -0.82 -12.82
CA GLU A 105 -0.26 0.37 -12.57
C GLU A 105 0.90 0.04 -11.63
N TRP A 106 2.06 0.62 -11.93
CA TRP A 106 3.19 0.59 -11.00
C TRP A 106 2.90 1.53 -9.83
N GLN A 107 3.23 1.12 -8.61
CA GLN A 107 3.01 1.91 -7.41
C GLN A 107 4.14 1.73 -6.41
N SER A 108 4.36 2.77 -5.61
CA SER A 108 5.37 2.81 -4.56
C SER A 108 4.89 3.75 -3.46
N ALA A 109 5.28 3.52 -2.23
CA ALA A 109 4.82 4.33 -1.11
C ALA A 109 5.94 4.58 -0.11
N VAL A 110 6.01 5.81 0.41
CA VAL A 110 7.02 6.23 1.37
C VAL A 110 6.36 7.12 2.42
N PRO A 111 6.51 6.83 3.73
CA PRO A 111 6.04 7.75 4.74
C PRO A 111 6.74 9.11 4.61
N LEU A 112 5.98 10.17 4.75
CA LEU A 112 6.56 11.52 4.78
C LEU A 112 7.15 11.79 6.17
N PRO A 113 8.19 12.64 6.26
CA PRO A 113 8.72 13.01 7.56
C PRO A 113 7.66 13.60 8.47
N GLY A 114 7.62 13.16 9.73
CA GLY A 114 6.64 13.62 10.69
C GLY A 114 6.98 13.16 12.10
N THR A 115 6.07 13.41 13.02
CA THR A 115 6.29 13.15 14.44
C THR A 115 5.92 11.74 14.89
N GLU A 116 5.14 11.00 14.10
CA GLU A 116 4.64 9.70 14.49
C GLU A 116 5.62 8.56 14.21
N GLY A 117 6.41 8.67 13.15
CA GLY A 117 7.42 7.68 12.80
C GLY A 117 6.88 6.46 12.05
N TYR A 118 5.63 6.50 11.63
CA TYR A 118 5.00 5.42 10.85
C TYR A 118 3.78 5.95 10.11
N THR A 119 3.33 5.19 9.13
CA THR A 119 2.01 5.36 8.51
C THR A 119 1.26 4.04 8.56
N LEU A 120 0.01 4.08 9.02
CA LEU A 120 -0.90 2.93 9.03
C LEU A 120 -2.00 3.15 8.01
N VAL A 121 -2.19 2.16 7.14
CA VAL A 121 -3.22 2.19 6.10
C VAL A 121 -3.95 0.86 6.04
N SER A 122 -5.07 0.83 5.31
CA SER A 122 -5.63 -0.39 4.77
C SER A 122 -5.48 -0.36 3.26
N CYS A 123 -5.30 -1.54 2.66
CA CYS A 123 -5.34 -1.71 1.22
C CYS A 123 -6.40 -2.75 0.89
N VAL A 124 -7.31 -2.39 -0.01
CA VAL A 124 -8.35 -3.30 -0.52
C VAL A 124 -8.04 -3.60 -1.97
N VAL A 125 -7.98 -4.88 -2.31
CA VAL A 125 -7.63 -5.34 -3.66
C VAL A 125 -8.84 -6.07 -4.24
N THR A 126 -9.25 -5.69 -5.44
CA THR A 126 -10.38 -6.31 -6.13
C THR A 126 -10.08 -6.53 -7.61
N PRO A 127 -10.13 -7.76 -8.13
CA PRO A 127 -10.28 -9.04 -7.43
C PRO A 127 -9.24 -9.26 -6.34
N GLY A 128 -9.51 -10.21 -5.43
CA GLY A 128 -8.67 -10.46 -4.27
C GLY A 128 -7.21 -10.71 -4.61
N PHE A 129 -6.32 -10.30 -3.71
CA PHE A 129 -4.88 -10.37 -3.91
C PHE A 129 -4.39 -11.81 -4.09
N LYS A 130 -3.48 -12.00 -5.07
CA LYS A 130 -2.72 -13.23 -5.26
C LYS A 130 -1.26 -12.87 -5.52
N PHE A 131 -0.34 -13.57 -4.87
CA PHE A 131 1.09 -13.36 -5.15
C PHE A 131 1.46 -13.69 -6.59
N SER A 132 0.72 -14.57 -7.25
CA SER A 132 0.91 -14.85 -8.69
C SER A 132 0.58 -13.66 -9.57
N GLY A 133 -0.24 -12.72 -9.09
CA GLY A 133 -0.59 -11.48 -9.80
C GLY A 133 0.23 -10.28 -9.35
N PHE A 134 1.21 -10.48 -8.48
CA PHE A 134 2.05 -9.44 -7.90
C PHE A 134 3.43 -9.47 -8.55
N THR A 135 3.89 -8.32 -9.03
CA THR A 135 5.21 -8.17 -9.63
C THR A 135 6.00 -7.12 -8.85
N LEU A 136 7.08 -7.55 -8.20
CA LEU A 136 7.99 -6.67 -7.49
C LEU A 136 9.14 -6.27 -8.43
N ALA A 137 9.40 -4.97 -8.56
CA ALA A 137 10.48 -4.48 -9.38
C ALA A 137 11.85 -4.80 -8.77
N PRO A 138 12.91 -4.85 -9.60
CA PRO A 138 14.28 -4.96 -9.06
C PRO A 138 14.59 -3.79 -8.12
N PRO A 139 15.51 -3.96 -7.14
CA PRO A 139 15.71 -2.97 -6.06
C PRO A 139 15.99 -1.53 -6.52
N ASP A 140 16.65 -1.36 -7.64
CA ASP A 140 17.03 -0.01 -8.12
C ASP A 140 16.12 0.52 -9.22
N TRP A 141 15.06 -0.21 -9.53
CA TRP A 141 14.17 0.17 -10.63
C TRP A 141 13.11 1.18 -10.20
N ARG A 142 12.79 2.09 -11.11
CA ARG A 142 11.63 2.99 -11.02
C ARG A 142 11.13 3.32 -12.42
N PRO A 143 9.86 3.77 -12.58
CA PRO A 143 9.36 4.18 -13.89
C PRO A 143 10.20 5.33 -14.46
N GLY A 144 10.50 5.26 -15.75
CA GLY A 144 11.28 6.29 -16.43
C GLY A 144 12.78 6.21 -16.24
N ALA A 145 13.26 5.18 -15.54
CA ALA A 145 14.69 5.01 -15.31
C ALA A 145 15.36 4.29 -16.49
#